data_980c4c40c3af3b5ec3adb7a493b2c24e
#
_entry.id   980c4c40c3af3b5ec3adb7a493b2c24e
#
_cell.length_a   1.000
_cell.length_b   1.000
_cell.length_c   1.000
_cell.angle_alpha   90.00
_cell.angle_beta   90.00
_cell.angle_gamma   90.00
#
_symmetry.space_group_name_H-M   'P 1'
#
loop_
_entity.id
_entity.type
_entity.pdbx_description
1 polymer ?
#
loop_
_entity_poly.entity_id
_entity_poly.type
_entity_poly.pdbx_seq_one_letter_code
_entity_poly.pdbx_strand_id
1 'polypeptide(L)'
;MKSYLGYSADAQVRYSATSGGVGSAFLKWLFDKDIIQSAISFKFDNQTLRYSPLIIHSYDDYEISGSIYQEIDLIDFIKKHINEIKGDFACFCLPCQSRGIRNIVEKKNHKVIIIGLTCSSQQTIEATTYLLRKKGIDINNIKKLQYRGNGWPSSIQIETNNSKKIEIPLSLIHI
;
A
#
# COMPACT_ATOMS: atom_id res chain seq x y z
N MET A 1 -20.14 0.78 -18.57
CA MET A 1 -18.74 0.61 -18.09
C MET A 1 -18.34 -0.83 -18.32
N LYS A 2 -17.17 -1.10 -18.91
CA LYS A 2 -16.67 -2.48 -19.10
C LYS A 2 -15.84 -2.87 -17.89
N SER A 3 -16.01 -4.09 -17.40
CA SER A 3 -15.22 -4.67 -16.32
C SER A 3 -14.28 -5.75 -16.88
N TYR A 4 -13.08 -5.86 -16.33
CA TYR A 4 -12.08 -6.83 -16.73
C TYR A 4 -11.59 -7.59 -15.51
N LEU A 5 -11.28 -8.86 -15.69
CA LEU A 5 -10.57 -9.69 -14.72
C LEU A 5 -9.14 -9.86 -15.21
N GLY A 6 -8.15 -9.67 -14.34
CA GLY A 6 -6.75 -9.75 -14.72
C GLY A 6 -5.81 -10.00 -13.56
N TYR A 7 -4.58 -10.37 -13.88
CA TYR A 7 -3.49 -10.57 -12.94
C TYR A 7 -2.15 -10.23 -13.60
N SER A 8 -1.11 -10.00 -12.81
CA SER A 8 0.24 -9.78 -13.30
C SER A 8 0.78 -11.03 -14.02
N ALA A 9 1.37 -10.87 -15.18
CA ALA A 9 2.10 -11.95 -15.87
C ALA A 9 3.34 -12.38 -15.07
N ASP A 10 3.95 -11.45 -14.34
CA ASP A 10 5.05 -11.75 -13.41
C ASP A 10 4.53 -12.55 -12.20
N ALA A 11 5.03 -13.79 -12.06
CA ALA A 11 4.61 -14.71 -11.02
C ALA A 11 4.99 -14.22 -9.61
N GLN A 12 6.14 -13.57 -9.47
CA GLN A 12 6.60 -13.04 -8.18
C GLN A 12 5.74 -11.85 -7.74
N VAL A 13 5.46 -10.92 -8.64
CA VAL A 13 4.54 -9.79 -8.39
C VAL A 13 3.15 -10.30 -8.02
N ARG A 14 2.65 -11.29 -8.78
CA ARG A 14 1.34 -11.91 -8.52
C ARG A 14 1.27 -12.58 -7.15
N TYR A 15 2.32 -13.29 -6.74
CA TYR A 15 2.39 -13.96 -5.46
C TYR A 15 2.48 -12.99 -4.28
N SER A 16 3.33 -11.96 -4.39
CA SER A 16 3.57 -11.00 -3.32
C SER A 16 2.44 -10.00 -3.13
N ALA A 17 1.64 -9.77 -4.17
CA ALA A 17 0.54 -8.83 -4.14
C ALA A 17 -0.75 -9.45 -3.58
N THR A 18 -1.71 -8.59 -3.24
CA THR A 18 -2.98 -9.01 -2.61
C THR A 18 -4.01 -9.51 -3.61
N SER A 19 -4.12 -8.87 -4.78
CA SER A 19 -5.21 -9.08 -5.75
C SER A 19 -4.62 -9.27 -7.15
N GLY A 20 -3.80 -10.30 -7.31
CA GLY A 20 -3.20 -10.67 -8.58
C GLY A 20 -2.12 -9.71 -9.10
N GLY A 21 -1.77 -8.65 -8.38
CA GLY A 21 -0.66 -7.77 -8.71
C GLY A 21 -0.89 -6.80 -9.88
N VAL A 22 -2.13 -6.63 -10.34
CA VAL A 22 -2.45 -5.74 -11.48
C VAL A 22 -2.00 -4.31 -11.23
N GLY A 23 -2.26 -3.75 -10.03
CA GLY A 23 -1.85 -2.39 -9.67
C GLY A 23 -0.33 -2.22 -9.73
N SER A 24 0.43 -3.15 -9.16
CA SER A 24 1.91 -3.13 -9.17
C SER A 24 2.47 -3.28 -10.60
N ALA A 25 1.88 -4.17 -11.41
CA ALA A 25 2.27 -4.34 -12.81
C ALA A 25 1.94 -3.08 -13.65
N PHE A 26 0.81 -2.43 -13.37
CA PHE A 26 0.44 -1.19 -14.04
C PHE A 26 1.37 -0.05 -13.63
N LEU A 27 1.72 0.07 -12.35
CA LEU A 27 2.69 1.05 -11.87
C LEU A 27 4.05 0.86 -12.56
N LYS A 28 4.52 -0.40 -12.66
CA LYS A 28 5.74 -0.71 -13.40
C LYS A 28 5.67 -0.23 -14.84
N TRP A 29 4.60 -0.55 -15.53
CA TRP A 29 4.39 -0.14 -16.91
C TRP A 29 4.40 1.38 -17.09
N LEU A 30 3.84 2.13 -16.14
CA LEU A 30 3.85 3.60 -16.18
C LEU A 30 5.28 4.16 -16.11
N PHE A 31 6.14 3.61 -15.25
CA PHE A 31 7.55 3.98 -15.19
C PHE A 31 8.33 3.52 -16.44
N ASP A 32 8.16 2.28 -16.89
CA ASP A 32 8.84 1.71 -18.06
C ASP A 32 8.53 2.48 -19.35
N LYS A 33 7.38 3.17 -19.41
CA LYS A 33 6.93 3.98 -20.55
C LYS A 33 7.15 5.48 -20.38
N ASP A 34 7.86 5.89 -19.34
CA ASP A 34 8.11 7.30 -19.01
C ASP A 34 6.84 8.16 -18.93
N ILE A 35 5.70 7.52 -18.61
CA ILE A 35 4.41 8.22 -18.43
C ILE A 35 4.40 9.00 -17.12
N ILE A 36 5.13 8.51 -16.13
CA ILE A 36 5.31 9.15 -14.82
C ILE A 36 6.79 9.22 -14.46
N GLN A 37 7.16 10.22 -13.65
CA GLN A 37 8.50 10.41 -13.12
C GLN A 37 8.55 10.20 -11.61
N SER A 38 7.40 10.01 -10.98
CA SER A 38 7.27 9.75 -9.55
C SER A 38 6.06 8.86 -9.27
N ALA A 39 6.05 8.23 -8.10
CA ALA A 39 4.84 7.62 -7.55
C ALA A 39 4.81 7.76 -6.04
N ILE A 40 3.62 7.61 -5.46
CA ILE A 40 3.47 7.51 -4.02
C ILE A 40 3.31 6.04 -3.66
N SER A 41 4.30 5.54 -2.92
CA SER A 41 4.35 4.20 -2.35
C SER A 41 4.12 4.26 -0.84
N PHE A 42 4.18 3.11 -0.17
CA PHE A 42 3.95 3.00 1.28
C PHE A 42 5.02 2.11 1.89
N LYS A 43 5.60 2.57 3.00
CA LYS A 43 6.62 1.84 3.75
C LYS A 43 6.15 1.57 5.17
N PHE A 44 6.42 0.36 5.65
CA PHE A 44 6.17 -0.01 7.03
C PHE A 44 7.27 0.54 7.95
N ASP A 45 6.84 1.15 9.06
CA ASP A 45 7.70 1.56 10.16
C ASP A 45 7.46 0.63 11.36
N ASN A 46 8.49 -0.07 11.74
CA ASN A 46 8.43 -1.06 12.82
C ASN A 46 8.42 -0.43 14.23
N GLN A 47 8.78 0.83 14.37
CA GLN A 47 8.73 1.53 15.67
C GLN A 47 7.30 1.94 16.01
N THR A 48 6.56 2.42 15.03
CA THR A 48 5.17 2.85 15.19
C THR A 48 4.14 1.80 14.76
N LEU A 49 4.58 0.72 14.11
CA LEU A 49 3.75 -0.30 13.47
C LEU A 49 2.82 0.27 12.38
N ARG A 50 3.19 1.41 11.82
CA ARG A 50 2.37 2.10 10.82
C ARG A 50 2.98 2.02 9.43
N TYR A 51 2.12 2.08 8.45
CA TYR A 51 2.50 2.38 7.09
C TYR A 51 2.45 3.89 6.86
N SER A 52 3.51 4.43 6.28
CA SER A 52 3.63 5.84 5.90
C SER A 52 3.83 5.98 4.40
N PRO A 53 3.21 6.98 3.76
CA PRO A 53 3.44 7.27 2.37
C PRO A 53 4.86 7.82 2.16
N LEU A 54 5.44 7.52 0.99
CA LEU A 54 6.71 8.08 0.54
C LEU A 54 6.68 8.32 -0.97
N ILE A 55 7.49 9.27 -1.44
CA ILE A 55 7.68 9.52 -2.87
C ILE A 55 8.80 8.61 -3.36
N ILE A 56 8.55 7.91 -4.46
CA ILE A 56 9.54 7.13 -5.21
C ILE A 56 9.72 7.72 -6.61
N HIS A 57 10.92 7.60 -7.16
CA HIS A 57 11.28 8.11 -8.48
C HIS A 57 11.66 7.02 -9.48
N SER A 58 11.61 5.77 -9.05
CA SER A 58 11.85 4.57 -9.85
C SER A 58 10.96 3.44 -9.36
N TYR A 59 10.64 2.51 -10.26
CA TYR A 59 9.95 1.28 -9.85
C TYR A 59 10.85 0.38 -8.98
N ASP A 60 12.16 0.51 -9.06
CA ASP A 60 13.09 -0.27 -8.23
C ASP A 60 13.00 0.11 -6.73
N ASP A 61 12.50 1.31 -6.43
CA ASP A 61 12.23 1.76 -5.06
C ASP A 61 10.86 1.29 -4.53
N TYR A 62 10.06 0.63 -5.36
CA TYR A 62 8.71 0.22 -5.01
C TYR A 62 8.70 -1.09 -4.23
N GLU A 63 8.22 -1.04 -3.00
CA GLU A 63 7.89 -2.24 -2.22
C GLU A 63 6.41 -2.60 -2.33
N ILE A 64 6.12 -3.87 -2.64
CA ILE A 64 4.75 -4.39 -2.64
C ILE A 64 4.29 -4.53 -1.19
N SER A 65 3.50 -3.57 -0.72
CA SER A 65 2.94 -3.57 0.64
C SER A 65 1.71 -4.47 0.81
N GLY A 66 1.13 -4.91 -0.29
CA GLY A 66 -0.18 -5.57 -0.28
C GLY A 66 -1.31 -4.60 0.10
N SER A 67 -2.42 -5.14 0.60
CA SER A 67 -3.48 -4.31 1.17
C SER A 67 -3.05 -3.77 2.53
N ILE A 68 -3.28 -2.49 2.76
CA ILE A 68 -3.01 -1.83 4.03
C ILE A 68 -4.35 -1.54 4.70
N TYR A 69 -4.61 -2.14 5.86
CA TYR A 69 -5.87 -1.97 6.59
C TYR A 69 -5.80 -0.88 7.67
N GLN A 70 -4.73 -0.12 7.69
CA GLN A 70 -4.56 1.03 8.57
C GLN A 70 -5.02 2.32 7.89
N GLU A 71 -5.44 3.28 8.70
CA GLU A 71 -5.60 4.66 8.27
C GLU A 71 -4.26 5.26 7.81
N ILE A 72 -4.27 5.94 6.68
CA ILE A 72 -3.12 6.65 6.14
C ILE A 72 -3.58 8.05 5.72
N ASP A 73 -2.92 9.07 6.24
CA ASP A 73 -3.18 10.45 5.87
C ASP A 73 -2.48 10.84 4.56
N LEU A 74 -2.94 10.19 3.48
CA LEU A 74 -2.40 10.38 2.14
C LEU A 74 -2.61 11.80 1.60
N ILE A 75 -3.75 12.41 1.91
CA ILE A 75 -4.09 13.76 1.42
C ILE A 75 -3.17 14.80 2.04
N ASP A 76 -2.96 14.74 3.35
CA ASP A 76 -2.07 15.66 4.05
C ASP A 76 -0.62 15.47 3.62
N PHE A 77 -0.18 14.22 3.43
CA PHE A 77 1.14 13.92 2.87
C PHE A 77 1.34 14.57 1.50
N ILE A 78 0.43 14.36 0.55
CA ILE A 78 0.55 14.97 -0.79
C ILE A 78 0.56 16.48 -0.69
N LYS A 79 -0.31 17.08 0.14
CA LYS A 79 -0.36 18.52 0.34
C LYS A 79 0.97 19.10 0.84
N LYS A 80 1.64 18.41 1.76
CA LYS A 80 2.93 18.83 2.31
C LYS A 80 4.09 18.66 1.32
N HIS A 81 4.09 17.56 0.58
CA HIS A 81 5.22 17.13 -0.24
C HIS A 81 5.01 17.33 -1.76
N ILE A 82 3.95 18.00 -2.18
CA ILE A 82 3.63 18.17 -3.61
C ILE A 82 4.77 18.83 -4.41
N ASN A 83 5.52 19.71 -3.79
CA ASN A 83 6.65 20.41 -4.44
C ASN A 83 7.90 19.50 -4.57
N GLU A 84 7.95 18.35 -3.89
CA GLU A 84 9.02 17.35 -3.99
C GLU A 84 8.74 16.32 -5.09
N ILE A 85 7.50 16.25 -5.55
CA ILE A 85 7.08 15.34 -6.62
C ILE A 85 7.64 15.85 -7.94
N LYS A 86 8.38 15.01 -8.64
CA LYS A 86 8.94 15.32 -9.96
C LYS A 86 7.99 14.87 -11.06
N GLY A 87 7.68 15.79 -11.98
CA GLY A 87 6.89 15.49 -13.17
C GLY A 87 5.47 14.98 -12.89
N ASP A 88 4.96 14.18 -13.81
CA ASP A 88 3.69 13.49 -13.64
C ASP A 88 3.87 12.28 -12.70
N PHE A 89 2.85 11.97 -11.91
CA PHE A 89 2.99 10.92 -10.91
C PHE A 89 1.76 10.01 -10.81
N ALA A 90 1.96 8.84 -10.21
CA ALA A 90 0.89 7.92 -9.88
C ALA A 90 0.73 7.75 -8.37
N CYS A 91 -0.50 7.47 -7.92
CA CYS A 91 -0.74 7.06 -6.55
C CYS A 91 -1.89 6.05 -6.44
N PHE A 92 -1.73 5.10 -5.52
CA PHE A 92 -2.83 4.27 -5.05
C PHE A 92 -3.63 5.05 -4.03
N CYS A 93 -4.94 5.13 -4.21
CA CYS A 93 -5.79 5.79 -3.22
C CYS A 93 -7.16 5.14 -3.10
N LEU A 94 -7.84 5.47 -2.02
CA LEU A 94 -9.22 5.08 -1.79
C LEU A 94 -10.17 6.03 -2.53
N PRO A 95 -11.39 5.59 -2.88
CA PRO A 95 -12.35 6.42 -3.61
C PRO A 95 -12.64 7.77 -2.91
N CYS A 96 -12.73 7.77 -1.58
CA CYS A 96 -12.96 8.99 -0.78
C CYS A 96 -11.80 9.99 -0.84
N GLN A 97 -10.58 9.55 -1.11
CA GLN A 97 -9.38 10.40 -1.19
C GLN A 97 -9.19 11.03 -2.58
N SER A 98 -9.72 10.40 -3.62
CA SER A 98 -9.43 10.73 -5.01
C SER A 98 -9.73 12.20 -5.37
N ARG A 99 -10.87 12.73 -4.90
CA ARG A 99 -11.27 14.13 -5.16
C ARG A 99 -10.33 15.12 -4.46
N GLY A 100 -9.95 14.84 -3.21
CA GLY A 100 -9.01 15.68 -2.46
C GLY A 100 -7.65 15.75 -3.14
N ILE A 101 -7.14 14.61 -3.61
CA ILE A 101 -5.87 14.53 -4.34
C ILE A 101 -5.93 15.34 -5.63
N ARG A 102 -6.97 15.19 -6.46
CA ARG A 102 -7.12 15.96 -7.70
C ARG A 102 -7.13 17.47 -7.44
N ASN A 103 -7.87 17.92 -6.45
CA ASN A 103 -7.96 19.35 -6.11
C ASN A 103 -6.60 19.94 -5.68
N ILE A 104 -5.72 19.16 -5.04
CA ILE A 104 -4.37 19.63 -4.68
C ILE A 104 -3.49 19.70 -5.91
N VAL A 105 -3.53 18.67 -6.75
CA VAL A 105 -2.67 18.51 -7.92
C VAL A 105 -2.97 19.56 -8.99
N GLU A 106 -4.25 19.81 -9.26
CA GLU A 106 -4.68 20.83 -10.23
C GLU A 106 -4.14 22.24 -9.88
N LYS A 107 -4.11 22.59 -8.59
CA LYS A 107 -3.58 23.89 -8.13
C LYS A 107 -2.07 24.04 -8.32
N LYS A 108 -1.36 22.95 -8.56
CA LYS A 108 0.11 22.88 -8.66
C LYS A 108 0.62 22.55 -10.05
N ASN A 109 -0.29 22.48 -11.02
CA ASN A 109 0.01 22.16 -12.43
C ASN A 109 0.76 20.82 -12.63
N HIS A 110 0.50 19.84 -11.76
CA HIS A 110 0.92 18.45 -11.95
C HIS A 110 -0.22 17.64 -12.56
N LYS A 111 0.13 16.50 -13.17
CA LYS A 111 -0.85 15.47 -13.53
C LYS A 111 -0.70 14.28 -12.60
N VAL A 112 -1.81 13.67 -12.22
CA VAL A 112 -1.85 12.48 -11.39
C VAL A 112 -2.63 11.37 -12.06
N ILE A 113 -2.03 10.16 -12.07
CA ILE A 113 -2.70 8.92 -12.42
C ILE A 113 -3.13 8.27 -11.11
N ILE A 114 -4.43 8.24 -10.87
CA ILE A 114 -5.02 7.63 -9.69
C ILE A 114 -5.32 6.16 -9.97
N ILE A 115 -4.70 5.28 -9.20
CA ILE A 115 -5.00 3.85 -9.17
C ILE A 115 -5.95 3.63 -8.00
N GLY A 116 -7.26 3.68 -8.30
CA GLY A 116 -8.31 3.56 -7.29
C GLY A 116 -8.43 2.14 -6.77
N LEU A 117 -8.50 1.99 -5.46
CA LEU A 117 -8.67 0.70 -4.78
C LEU A 117 -10.09 0.57 -4.25
N THR A 118 -10.68 -0.62 -4.37
CA THR A 118 -11.94 -0.92 -3.67
C THR A 118 -11.69 -0.99 -2.17
N CYS A 119 -12.49 -0.28 -1.39
CA CYS A 119 -12.36 -0.22 0.05
C CYS A 119 -13.73 -0.36 0.72
N SER A 120 -13.81 -1.21 1.74
CA SER A 120 -14.97 -1.28 2.63
C SER A 120 -14.77 -0.44 3.89
N SER A 121 -13.55 -0.45 4.45
CA SER A 121 -13.19 0.35 5.64
C SER A 121 -11.66 0.40 5.82
N GLN A 122 -11.22 1.39 6.58
CA GLN A 122 -9.88 1.43 7.18
C GLN A 122 -10.04 1.41 8.70
N GLN A 123 -9.07 0.84 9.38
CA GLN A 123 -9.06 0.70 10.82
C GLN A 123 -7.96 1.57 11.41
N THR A 124 -8.13 1.99 12.65
CA THR A 124 -7.06 2.63 13.39
C THR A 124 -5.98 1.62 13.79
N ILE A 125 -4.79 2.10 14.14
CA ILE A 125 -3.68 1.24 14.57
C ILE A 125 -4.01 0.42 15.81
N GLU A 126 -4.92 0.91 16.66
CA GLU A 126 -5.36 0.22 17.87
C GLU A 126 -5.97 -1.14 17.55
N ALA A 127 -6.69 -1.29 16.43
CA ALA A 127 -7.24 -2.58 16.01
C ALA A 127 -6.12 -3.60 15.71
N THR A 128 -5.06 -3.15 15.05
CA THR A 128 -3.88 -3.99 14.78
C THR A 128 -3.16 -4.37 16.07
N THR A 129 -2.86 -3.42 16.94
CA THR A 129 -2.15 -3.67 18.20
C THR A 129 -2.97 -4.54 19.14
N TYR A 130 -4.28 -4.36 19.19
CA TYR A 130 -5.19 -5.23 19.93
C TYR A 130 -5.12 -6.68 19.44
N LEU A 131 -5.20 -6.90 18.11
CA LEU A 131 -5.09 -8.24 17.54
C LEU A 131 -3.76 -8.91 17.87
N LEU A 132 -2.65 -8.18 17.74
CA LEU A 132 -1.31 -8.68 18.04
C LEU A 132 -1.19 -9.11 19.52
N ARG A 133 -1.64 -8.25 20.44
CA ARG A 133 -1.65 -8.56 21.90
C ARG A 133 -2.54 -9.75 22.20
N LYS A 134 -3.74 -9.83 21.63
CA LYS A 134 -4.65 -10.98 21.79
C LYS A 134 -4.02 -12.30 21.32
N LYS A 135 -3.10 -12.25 20.36
CA LYS A 135 -2.34 -13.39 19.86
C LYS A 135 -1.02 -13.64 20.62
N GLY A 136 -0.74 -12.90 21.68
CA GLY A 136 0.49 -13.02 22.46
C GLY A 136 1.74 -12.61 21.71
N ILE A 137 1.61 -11.74 20.69
CA ILE A 137 2.74 -11.26 19.90
C ILE A 137 3.27 -9.99 20.53
N ASP A 138 4.56 -10.00 20.89
CA ASP A 138 5.24 -8.82 21.39
C ASP A 138 5.41 -7.78 20.27
N ILE A 139 4.71 -6.67 20.43
CA ILE A 139 4.68 -5.57 19.45
C ILE A 139 6.04 -4.89 19.28
N ASN A 140 6.91 -4.93 20.32
CA ASN A 140 8.25 -4.34 20.24
C ASN A 140 9.25 -5.24 19.48
N ASN A 141 8.87 -6.48 19.21
CA ASN A 141 9.70 -7.46 18.50
C ASN A 141 9.31 -7.61 17.02
N ILE A 142 8.49 -6.71 16.47
CA ILE A 142 8.03 -6.79 15.07
C ILE A 142 8.99 -6.02 14.19
N LYS A 143 9.60 -6.72 13.21
CA LYS A 143 10.44 -6.16 12.16
C LYS A 143 9.62 -5.75 10.93
N LYS A 144 8.66 -6.59 10.53
CA LYS A 144 7.80 -6.37 9.36
C LYS A 144 6.39 -6.91 9.64
N LEU A 145 5.39 -6.19 9.19
CA LEU A 145 3.99 -6.62 9.19
C LEU A 145 3.41 -6.35 7.84
N GLN A 146 2.73 -7.33 7.25
CA GLN A 146 1.99 -7.21 6.01
C GLN A 146 0.61 -7.82 6.21
N TYR A 147 -0.45 -7.05 5.93
CA TYR A 147 -1.82 -7.52 6.17
C TYR A 147 -2.28 -8.59 5.21
N ARG A 148 -1.75 -8.60 4.00
CA ARG A 148 -2.04 -9.60 2.97
C ARG A 148 -0.88 -9.72 2.00
N GLY A 149 -0.71 -10.90 1.44
CA GLY A 149 0.33 -11.23 0.47
C GLY A 149 0.61 -12.72 0.52
N ASN A 150 1.64 -13.15 -0.22
CA ASN A 150 2.09 -14.55 -0.26
C ASN A 150 1.01 -15.54 -0.70
N GLY A 151 0.33 -15.20 -1.82
CA GLY A 151 -0.64 -16.07 -2.45
C GLY A 151 -2.07 -15.91 -1.92
N TRP A 152 -2.93 -16.84 -2.27
CA TRP A 152 -4.35 -16.89 -1.90
C TRP A 152 -4.63 -18.17 -1.08
N PRO A 153 -5.44 -18.12 -0.01
CA PRO A 153 -6.32 -17.04 0.47
C PRO A 153 -5.63 -15.92 1.24
N SER A 154 -4.33 -16.02 1.54
CA SER A 154 -3.55 -15.00 2.24
C SER A 154 -3.81 -14.95 3.77
N SER A 155 -2.86 -14.36 4.48
CA SER A 155 -2.88 -14.16 5.94
C SER A 155 -2.14 -12.87 6.29
N ILE A 156 -2.29 -12.37 7.52
CA ILE A 156 -1.37 -11.38 8.04
C ILE A 156 -0.02 -12.06 8.24
N GLN A 157 1.00 -11.48 7.63
CA GLN A 157 2.38 -11.93 7.72
C GLN A 157 3.16 -11.03 8.68
N ILE A 158 3.81 -11.62 9.66
CA ILE A 158 4.64 -10.91 10.63
C ILE A 158 6.02 -11.53 10.64
N GLU A 159 7.04 -10.71 10.47
CA GLU A 159 8.43 -11.07 10.71
C GLU A 159 8.90 -10.37 11.97
N THR A 160 9.48 -11.12 12.89
CA THR A 160 10.04 -10.58 14.14
C THR A 160 11.53 -10.24 13.96
N ASN A 161 12.10 -9.47 14.90
CA ASN A 161 13.51 -9.08 14.87
C ASN A 161 14.47 -10.29 14.92
N ASN A 162 14.05 -11.39 15.52
CA ASN A 162 14.77 -12.67 15.51
C ASN A 162 14.41 -13.57 14.31
N SER A 163 13.88 -13.00 13.25
CA SER A 163 13.55 -13.66 11.97
C SER A 163 12.48 -14.77 12.08
N LYS A 164 11.74 -14.85 13.19
CA LYS A 164 10.57 -15.74 13.28
C LYS A 164 9.44 -15.20 12.43
N LYS A 165 8.84 -16.07 11.61
CA LYS A 165 7.66 -15.75 10.79
C LYS A 165 6.41 -16.26 11.50
N ILE A 166 5.39 -15.39 11.58
CA ILE A 166 4.10 -15.68 12.20
C ILE A 166 3.02 -15.33 11.19
N GLU A 167 2.05 -16.21 11.04
CA GLU A 167 0.89 -16.00 10.17
C GLU A 167 -0.39 -15.99 10.98
N ILE A 168 -1.27 -15.02 10.70
CA ILE A 168 -2.60 -14.92 11.30
C ILE A 168 -3.62 -15.01 10.16
N PRO A 169 -4.48 -16.04 10.13
CA PRO A 169 -5.52 -16.17 9.12
C PRO A 169 -6.45 -14.94 9.08
N LEU A 170 -6.81 -14.48 7.88
CA LEU A 170 -7.69 -13.32 7.69
C LEU A 170 -9.09 -13.52 8.27
N SER A 171 -9.57 -14.76 8.36
CA SER A 171 -10.85 -15.08 8.99
C SER A 171 -10.96 -14.61 10.45
N LEU A 172 -9.84 -14.30 11.10
CA LEU A 172 -9.78 -13.78 12.46
C LEU A 172 -9.81 -12.23 12.53
N ILE A 173 -9.80 -11.55 11.39
CA ILE A 173 -9.88 -10.08 11.32
C ILE A 173 -11.33 -9.60 11.22
N HIS A 174 -12.22 -10.47 10.79
CA HIS A 174 -13.65 -10.17 10.61
C HIS A 174 -14.50 -10.50 11.85
N ILE A 175 -13.90 -10.48 13.03
CA ILE A 175 -14.59 -10.66 14.30
C ILE A 175 -14.95 -9.30 14.89
#